data_5249e733d7cc873f79f3f6a65a2b28b7
#
_entry.id   5249e733d7cc873f79f3f6a65a2b28b7
#
_cell.length_a   1.000
_cell.length_b   1.000
_cell.length_c   1.000
_cell.angle_alpha   90.00
_cell.angle_beta   90.00
_cell.angle_gamma   90.00
#
_symmetry.space_group_name_H-M   'P 1'
#
loop_
_entity.id
_entity.type
_entity.pdbx_description
1 polymer ?
#
loop_
_entity_poly.entity_id
_entity_poly.type
_entity_poly.pdbx_seq_one_letter_code
_entity_poly.pdbx_strand_id
1 'polypeptide(L)'
;MTRLLILLAVVSLGVKLVFGRWPWEYLRSNSTRSQALFRARKLLGVRNDATYGEIMDAHKRLIAMVHPDRGGSNAQVHEANAARDLLLDELPEQN
;
A
#
# COMPACT_ATOMS: atom_id res chain seq x y z
N MET A 1 11.05 21.29 41.75
CA MET A 1 9.89 21.18 40.83
C MET A 1 10.27 21.28 39.35
N THR A 2 11.16 22.17 38.98
CA THR A 2 11.59 22.33 37.61
C THR A 2 12.27 21.06 37.07
N ARG A 3 13.07 20.40 37.90
CA ARG A 3 13.75 19.16 37.49
C ARG A 3 12.76 18.02 37.23
N LEU A 4 11.71 17.95 38.01
CA LEU A 4 10.69 16.94 37.85
C LEU A 4 9.91 17.14 36.54
N LEU A 5 9.62 18.36 36.20
CA LEU A 5 8.95 18.72 34.95
C LEU A 5 9.80 18.39 33.73
N ILE A 6 11.10 18.66 33.84
CA ILE A 6 12.04 18.34 32.74
C ILE A 6 12.15 16.83 32.57
N LEU A 7 12.24 16.08 33.68
CA LEU A 7 12.29 14.62 33.61
C LEU A 7 11.02 14.03 33.00
N LEU A 8 9.86 14.54 33.41
CA LEU A 8 8.59 14.10 32.85
C LEU A 8 8.50 14.40 31.35
N ALA A 9 8.97 15.56 30.94
CA ALA A 9 8.97 15.94 29.55
C ALA A 9 9.91 15.05 28.72
N VAL A 10 11.10 14.74 29.25
CA VAL A 10 12.07 13.88 28.57
C VAL A 10 11.54 12.45 28.46
N VAL A 11 10.97 11.92 29.55
CA VAL A 11 10.41 10.57 29.56
C VAL A 11 9.23 10.49 28.61
N SER A 12 8.36 11.50 28.64
CA SER A 12 7.21 11.55 27.73
C SER A 12 7.65 11.59 26.27
N LEU A 13 8.64 12.39 25.96
CA LEU A 13 9.20 12.49 24.61
C LEU A 13 9.85 11.18 24.19
N GLY A 14 10.62 10.56 25.08
CA GLY A 14 11.26 9.27 24.81
C GLY A 14 10.24 8.17 24.57
N VAL A 15 9.21 8.10 25.40
CA VAL A 15 8.13 7.12 25.22
C VAL A 15 7.41 7.35 23.90
N LYS A 16 7.15 8.60 23.56
CA LYS A 16 6.48 8.94 22.32
C LYS A 16 7.31 8.56 21.10
N LEU A 17 8.62 8.77 21.16
CA LEU A 17 9.51 8.40 20.05
C LEU A 17 9.66 6.90 19.90
N VAL A 18 9.77 6.17 21.00
CA VAL A 18 9.96 4.72 20.98
C VAL A 18 8.65 4.00 20.67
N PHE A 19 7.59 4.31 21.39
CA PHE A 19 6.30 3.64 21.22
C PHE A 19 5.49 4.18 20.06
N GLY A 20 5.67 5.43 19.70
CA GLY A 20 5.01 6.02 18.54
C GLY A 20 5.57 5.52 17.22
N ARG A 21 6.82 5.07 17.21
CA ARG A 21 7.49 4.68 15.97
C ARG A 21 7.52 3.17 15.75
N TRP A 22 7.74 2.41 16.81
CA TRP A 22 8.04 0.99 16.67
C TRP A 22 6.82 0.05 16.57
N PRO A 23 5.99 -0.09 17.60
CA PRO A 23 4.84 -1.00 17.46
C PRO A 23 3.76 -0.43 16.58
N TRP A 24 3.67 0.90 16.52
CA TRP A 24 2.64 1.58 15.74
C TRP A 24 2.88 1.43 14.25
N GLU A 25 4.12 1.60 13.79
CA GLU A 25 4.46 1.45 12.38
C GLU A 25 4.32 0.00 11.92
N TYR A 26 4.66 -0.94 12.78
CA TYR A 26 4.54 -2.36 12.45
C TYR A 26 3.08 -2.74 12.21
N LEU A 27 2.19 -2.35 13.11
CA LEU A 27 0.76 -2.60 12.97
C LEU A 27 0.16 -1.84 11.78
N ARG A 28 0.60 -0.62 11.60
CA ARG A 28 0.15 0.22 10.51
C ARG A 28 0.61 -0.31 9.15
N SER A 29 1.82 -0.81 9.10
CA SER A 29 2.40 -1.38 7.88
C SER A 29 1.58 -2.58 7.40
N ASN A 30 1.26 -3.51 8.29
CA ASN A 30 0.44 -4.67 7.96
C ASN A 30 -0.96 -4.28 7.52
N SER A 31 -1.59 -3.39 8.25
CA SER A 31 -2.91 -2.89 7.91
C SER A 31 -2.92 -2.15 6.59
N THR A 32 -1.91 -1.31 6.36
CA THR A 32 -1.78 -0.53 5.13
C THR A 32 -1.57 -1.45 3.93
N ARG A 33 -0.75 -2.50 4.09
CA ARG A 33 -0.51 -3.45 3.02
C ARG A 33 -1.78 -4.21 2.65
N SER A 34 -2.52 -4.67 3.63
CA SER A 34 -3.80 -5.37 3.39
C SER A 34 -4.79 -4.47 2.67
N GLN A 35 -4.88 -3.21 3.08
CA GLN A 35 -5.75 -2.25 2.42
C GLN A 35 -5.28 -1.95 1.00
N ALA A 36 -3.97 -1.84 0.79
CA ALA A 36 -3.41 -1.59 -0.52
C ALA A 36 -3.70 -2.75 -1.47
N LEU A 37 -3.56 -3.98 -0.98
CA LEU A 37 -3.89 -5.18 -1.76
C LEU A 37 -5.36 -5.22 -2.14
N PHE A 38 -6.23 -4.90 -1.20
CA PHE A 38 -7.66 -4.85 -1.45
C PHE A 38 -8.01 -3.81 -2.53
N ARG A 39 -7.43 -2.63 -2.43
CA ARG A 39 -7.64 -1.57 -3.41
C ARG A 39 -7.10 -1.97 -4.79
N ALA A 40 -5.94 -2.61 -4.81
CA ALA A 40 -5.34 -3.06 -6.06
C ALA A 40 -6.22 -4.09 -6.77
N ARG A 41 -6.75 -5.07 -6.02
CA ARG A 41 -7.67 -6.05 -6.58
C ARG A 41 -8.94 -5.40 -7.11
N LYS A 42 -9.46 -4.44 -6.35
CA LYS A 42 -10.68 -3.73 -6.73
C LYS A 42 -10.44 -2.87 -7.96
N LEU A 43 -9.29 -2.22 -8.05
CA LEU A 43 -8.94 -1.40 -9.19
C LEU A 43 -8.82 -2.21 -10.47
N LEU A 44 -8.14 -3.37 -10.40
CA LEU A 44 -7.99 -4.25 -11.55
C LEU A 44 -9.22 -5.13 -11.79
N GLY A 45 -10.11 -5.24 -10.81
CA GLY A 45 -11.29 -6.08 -10.93
C GLY A 45 -10.98 -7.57 -10.87
N VAL A 46 -10.00 -7.98 -10.10
CA VAL A 46 -9.59 -9.37 -9.97
C VAL A 46 -9.95 -9.90 -8.59
N ARG A 47 -10.03 -11.23 -8.50
CA ARG A 47 -10.33 -11.93 -7.26
C ARG A 47 -9.06 -12.07 -6.41
N ASN A 48 -9.24 -12.43 -5.14
CA ASN A 48 -8.10 -12.61 -4.23
C ASN A 48 -7.23 -13.82 -4.58
N ASP A 49 -7.76 -14.75 -5.38
CA ASP A 49 -7.02 -15.92 -5.86
C ASP A 49 -6.58 -15.79 -7.32
N ALA A 50 -6.55 -14.56 -7.85
CA ALA A 50 -6.20 -14.32 -9.24
C ALA A 50 -4.78 -14.81 -9.57
N THR A 51 -4.65 -15.43 -10.73
CA THR A 51 -3.36 -15.91 -11.22
C THR A 51 -2.57 -14.77 -11.89
N TYR A 52 -1.30 -15.02 -12.16
CA TYR A 52 -0.44 -14.08 -12.88
C TYR A 52 -1.10 -13.63 -14.19
N GLY A 53 -1.59 -14.58 -14.97
CA GLY A 53 -2.24 -14.27 -16.26
C GLY A 53 -3.48 -13.40 -16.10
N GLU A 54 -4.29 -13.70 -15.09
CA GLU A 54 -5.50 -12.93 -14.82
C GLU A 54 -5.18 -11.49 -14.44
N ILE A 55 -4.14 -11.30 -13.61
CA ILE A 55 -3.71 -9.98 -13.20
C ILE A 55 -3.18 -9.19 -14.41
N MET A 56 -2.37 -9.83 -15.25
CA MET A 56 -1.81 -9.18 -16.42
C MET A 56 -2.90 -8.80 -17.42
N ASP A 57 -3.88 -9.68 -17.63
CA ASP A 57 -5.00 -9.39 -18.53
C ASP A 57 -5.85 -8.23 -17.99
N ALA A 58 -6.12 -8.23 -16.70
CA ALA A 58 -6.88 -7.15 -16.07
C ALA A 58 -6.15 -5.83 -16.19
N HIS A 59 -4.83 -5.85 -16.00
CA HIS A 59 -3.99 -4.66 -16.15
C HIS A 59 -4.07 -4.11 -17.57
N LYS A 60 -3.97 -4.97 -18.57
CA LYS A 60 -4.07 -4.55 -19.97
C LYS A 60 -5.41 -3.88 -20.29
N ARG A 61 -6.50 -4.47 -19.77
CA ARG A 61 -7.83 -3.89 -19.96
C ARG A 61 -7.94 -2.52 -19.30
N LEU A 62 -7.41 -2.41 -18.08
CA LEU A 62 -7.46 -1.15 -17.34
C LEU A 62 -6.63 -0.07 -18.05
N ILE A 63 -5.42 -0.40 -18.50
CA ILE A 63 -4.56 0.53 -19.20
C ILE A 63 -5.25 1.05 -20.46
N ALA A 64 -5.95 0.18 -21.20
CA ALA A 64 -6.68 0.61 -22.38
C ALA A 64 -7.78 1.63 -22.04
N MET A 65 -8.41 1.49 -20.88
CA MET A 65 -9.46 2.42 -20.45
C MET A 65 -8.92 3.75 -19.93
N VAL A 66 -7.76 3.74 -19.26
CA VAL A 66 -7.23 4.94 -18.60
C VAL A 66 -6.10 5.60 -19.40
N HIS A 67 -5.85 5.14 -20.60
CA HIS A 67 -4.80 5.70 -21.45
C HIS A 67 -5.05 7.18 -21.69
N PRO A 68 -3.99 8.04 -21.63
CA PRO A 68 -4.18 9.48 -21.81
C PRO A 68 -4.84 9.86 -23.14
N ASP A 69 -4.61 9.10 -24.19
CA ASP A 69 -5.22 9.35 -25.50
C ASP A 69 -6.73 9.11 -25.51
N ARG A 70 -7.23 8.36 -24.51
CA ARG A 70 -8.66 8.03 -24.41
C ARG A 70 -9.37 8.76 -23.28
N GLY A 71 -8.78 9.84 -22.80
CA GLY A 71 -9.36 10.62 -21.74
C GLY A 71 -8.91 10.25 -20.35
N GLY A 72 -8.00 9.28 -20.22
CA GLY A 72 -7.39 8.94 -18.93
C GLY A 72 -6.28 9.91 -18.58
N SER A 73 -5.52 9.57 -17.54
CA SER A 73 -4.42 10.40 -17.07
C SER A 73 -3.19 9.55 -16.76
N ASN A 74 -2.02 10.20 -16.75
CA ASN A 74 -0.78 9.54 -16.35
C ASN A 74 -0.85 9.03 -14.90
N ALA A 75 -1.54 9.75 -14.02
CA ALA A 75 -1.73 9.31 -12.63
C ALA A 75 -2.48 7.98 -12.57
N GLN A 76 -3.52 7.81 -13.40
CA GLN A 76 -4.28 6.57 -13.45
C GLN A 76 -3.44 5.42 -14.01
N VAL A 77 -2.59 5.68 -15.00
CA VAL A 77 -1.68 4.68 -15.53
C VAL A 77 -0.67 4.23 -14.46
N HIS A 78 -0.11 5.18 -13.72
CA HIS A 78 0.82 4.87 -12.61
C HIS A 78 0.13 4.06 -11.52
N GLU A 79 -1.10 4.40 -11.20
CA GLU A 79 -1.88 3.67 -10.21
C GLU A 79 -2.13 2.23 -10.67
N ALA A 80 -2.49 2.04 -11.92
CA ALA A 80 -2.70 0.71 -12.48
C ALA A 80 -1.42 -0.12 -12.46
N ASN A 81 -0.29 0.49 -12.80
CA ASN A 81 1.01 -0.19 -12.77
C ASN A 81 1.40 -0.58 -11.35
N ALA A 82 1.18 0.32 -10.38
CA ALA A 82 1.47 0.04 -8.98
C ALA A 82 0.59 -1.10 -8.44
N ALA A 83 -0.69 -1.11 -8.81
CA ALA A 83 -1.61 -2.17 -8.40
C ALA A 83 -1.17 -3.53 -8.96
N ARG A 84 -0.81 -3.58 -10.23
CA ARG A 84 -0.29 -4.78 -10.84
C ARG A 84 0.95 -5.29 -10.12
N ASP A 85 1.92 -4.41 -9.89
CA ASP A 85 3.18 -4.79 -9.25
C ASP A 85 2.96 -5.32 -7.85
N LEU A 86 2.06 -4.68 -7.09
CA LEU A 86 1.75 -5.10 -5.73
C LEU A 86 1.11 -6.50 -5.71
N LEU A 87 0.17 -6.74 -6.60
CA LEU A 87 -0.51 -8.04 -6.67
C LEU A 87 0.42 -9.15 -7.15
N LEU A 88 1.29 -8.86 -8.10
CA LEU A 88 2.27 -9.83 -8.58
C LEU A 88 3.28 -10.18 -7.48
N ASP A 89 3.65 -9.21 -6.66
CA ASP A 89 4.59 -9.41 -5.56
C ASP A 89 4.03 -10.34 -4.49
N GLU A 90 2.70 -10.40 -4.36
CA GLU A 90 2.04 -11.28 -3.39
C GLU A 90 1.89 -12.72 -3.87
N LEU A 91 2.09 -12.99 -5.14
CA LEU A 91 1.98 -14.35 -5.65
C LEU A 91 3.14 -15.21 -5.12
N PRO A 92 2.83 -16.46 -4.67
CA PRO A 92 3.86 -17.31 -4.03
C PRO A 92 4.97 -17.71 -4.98
N GLU A 93 4.69 -17.96 -6.25
CA GLU A 93 5.70 -18.29 -7.25
C GLU A 93 5.24 -17.81 -8.62
N GLN A 94 6.20 -17.33 -9.41
CA GLN A 94 5.91 -16.72 -10.71
C GLN A 94 6.56 -17.45 -11.88
N ASN A 95 6.91 -18.67 -11.71
CA ASN A 95 7.54 -19.44 -12.79
C ASN A 95 6.56 -19.93 -13.81
#